data_3dcafd125f4cefff368261fb52981bd7
#
_entry.id   3dcafd125f4cefff368261fb52981bd7
#
_cell.length_a   1.000
_cell.length_b   1.000
_cell.length_c   1.000
_cell.angle_alpha   90.00
_cell.angle_beta   90.00
_cell.angle_gamma   90.00
#
_symmetry.space_group_name_H-M   'P 1'
#
loop_
_entity.id
_entity.type
_entity.pdbx_description
1 polymer ?
#
loop_
_entity_poly.entity_id
_entity_poly.type
_entity_poly.pdbx_seq_one_letter_code
_entity_poly.pdbx_strand_id
1 'polypeptide(L)'
;MSELAVGKKAPSFTGINTQGVKRKLSELVGEKGLVLYFYPKDNTPGCTTEACDFRDNYENLKKLGFNVVGVSRDDEKSHKKFTEKQNLNFELISDVSGEICEKYGVWQEKVFMGKKSMGIVRTTFLIDSSLKILKIYPKVSVKGHVMQIMKDIEELSK
;
A
#
# COMPACT_ATOMS: atom_id res chain seq x y z
N MET A 1 17.30 3.13 12.01
CA MET A 1 16.96 2.89 10.61
C MET A 1 16.65 1.43 10.39
N SER A 2 15.43 1.11 10.08
CA SER A 2 15.09 -0.27 9.82
C SER A 2 15.37 -0.58 8.35
N GLU A 3 16.24 -1.52 8.13
CA GLU A 3 16.48 -2.02 6.79
C GLU A 3 15.50 -3.15 6.52
N LEU A 4 14.45 -2.86 5.78
CA LEU A 4 13.49 -3.87 5.39
C LEU A 4 14.02 -4.67 4.23
N ALA A 5 13.79 -5.97 4.27
CA ALA A 5 14.24 -6.88 3.22
C ALA A 5 13.28 -8.06 3.13
N VAL A 6 13.30 -8.71 1.97
CA VAL A 6 12.56 -9.95 1.75
C VAL A 6 12.99 -10.98 2.80
N GLY A 7 12.03 -11.65 3.39
CA GLY A 7 12.26 -12.65 4.44
C GLY A 7 12.21 -12.10 5.86
N LYS A 8 12.28 -10.78 6.03
CA LYS A 8 12.16 -10.14 7.35
C LYS A 8 10.69 -9.86 7.68
N LYS A 9 10.40 -9.73 8.97
CA LYS A 9 9.05 -9.36 9.40
C LYS A 9 8.72 -7.94 9.01
N ALA A 10 7.49 -7.75 8.51
CA ALA A 10 6.97 -6.42 8.24
C ALA A 10 6.75 -5.69 9.57
N PRO A 11 7.10 -4.40 9.67
CA PRO A 11 6.86 -3.62 10.89
C PRO A 11 5.38 -3.60 11.26
N SER A 12 5.07 -3.91 12.51
CA SER A 12 3.70 -3.85 13.00
C SER A 12 3.25 -2.39 13.13
N PHE A 13 1.96 -2.17 12.94
CA PHE A 13 1.37 -0.84 13.12
C PHE A 13 -0.11 -0.95 13.46
N THR A 14 -0.65 0.15 13.96
CA THR A 14 -2.09 0.35 14.09
C THR A 14 -2.41 1.63 13.34
N GLY A 15 -3.31 1.57 12.38
CA GLY A 15 -3.73 2.72 11.60
C GLY A 15 -5.23 2.85 11.58
N ILE A 16 -5.73 4.00 11.12
CA ILE A 16 -7.15 4.29 11.06
C ILE A 16 -7.61 4.16 9.62
N ASN A 17 -8.66 3.36 9.39
CA ASN A 17 -9.17 3.15 8.04
C ASN A 17 -10.19 4.24 7.62
N THR A 18 -10.74 4.09 6.43
CA THR A 18 -11.69 5.05 5.84
C THR A 18 -12.94 5.25 6.69
N GLN A 19 -13.35 4.25 7.48
CA GLN A 19 -14.51 4.32 8.37
C GLN A 19 -14.17 4.78 9.80
N GLY A 20 -12.94 5.23 10.03
CA GLY A 20 -12.50 5.66 11.36
C GLY A 20 -12.21 4.53 12.33
N VAL A 21 -12.05 3.31 11.84
CA VAL A 21 -11.78 2.13 12.66
C VAL A 21 -10.29 1.87 12.75
N LYS A 22 -9.80 1.60 13.96
CA LYS A 22 -8.39 1.22 14.17
C LYS A 22 -8.15 -0.19 13.63
N ARG A 23 -7.13 -0.31 12.78
CA ARG A 23 -6.76 -1.59 12.18
C ARG A 23 -5.30 -1.89 12.46
N LYS A 24 -5.03 -3.10 12.90
CA LYS A 24 -3.66 -3.60 13.08
C LYS A 24 -3.22 -4.31 11.81
N LEU A 25 -1.92 -4.28 11.54
CA LEU A 25 -1.37 -4.98 10.38
C LEU A 25 -1.85 -6.45 10.33
N SER A 26 -1.84 -7.15 11.47
CA SER A 26 -2.25 -8.54 11.55
C SER A 26 -3.73 -8.77 11.17
N GLU A 27 -4.57 -7.75 11.31
CA GLU A 27 -5.99 -7.83 10.94
C GLU A 27 -6.22 -7.58 9.44
N LEU A 28 -5.25 -6.98 8.77
CA LEU A 28 -5.39 -6.60 7.36
C LEU A 28 -4.99 -7.70 6.39
N VAL A 29 -4.22 -8.69 6.84
CA VAL A 29 -3.77 -9.77 5.96
C VAL A 29 -4.94 -10.68 5.58
N GLY A 30 -4.97 -11.08 4.32
CA GLY A 30 -5.92 -12.08 3.83
C GLY A 30 -5.46 -13.49 4.18
N GLU A 31 -6.11 -14.47 3.58
CA GLU A 31 -5.81 -15.89 3.84
C GLU A 31 -4.33 -16.24 3.63
N LYS A 32 -3.73 -15.71 2.57
CA LYS A 32 -2.32 -15.97 2.24
C LYS A 32 -1.42 -14.75 2.41
N GLY A 33 -1.98 -13.56 2.46
CA GLY A 33 -1.14 -12.38 2.63
C GLY A 33 -1.84 -11.05 2.34
N LEU A 34 -1.01 -10.04 2.12
CA LEU A 34 -1.43 -8.67 1.96
C LEU A 34 -0.58 -7.97 0.91
N VAL A 35 -1.23 -7.20 0.05
CA VAL A 35 -0.58 -6.21 -0.81
C VAL A 35 -0.74 -4.88 -0.09
N LEU A 36 0.35 -4.37 0.49
CA LEU A 36 0.37 -3.12 1.21
C LEU A 36 1.10 -2.09 0.35
N TYR A 37 0.37 -1.11 -0.17
CA TYR A 37 1.01 -0.12 -1.04
C TYR A 37 0.94 1.28 -0.43
N PHE A 38 2.05 2.01 -0.57
CA PHE A 38 2.20 3.37 -0.10
C PHE A 38 2.16 4.30 -1.30
N TYR A 39 1.37 5.37 -1.23
CA TYR A 39 1.24 6.32 -2.31
C TYR A 39 1.26 7.75 -1.79
N PRO A 40 1.71 8.72 -2.61
CA PRO A 40 1.94 10.09 -2.14
C PRO A 40 0.71 10.87 -1.69
N LYS A 41 -0.39 10.82 -2.44
CA LYS A 41 -1.53 11.67 -2.13
C LYS A 41 -2.80 11.26 -2.88
N ASP A 42 -3.94 11.31 -2.18
CA ASP A 42 -5.26 11.07 -2.77
C ASP A 42 -5.55 12.05 -3.92
N ASN A 43 -6.34 11.60 -4.87
CA ASN A 43 -6.84 12.41 -6.00
C ASN A 43 -5.77 13.00 -6.92
N THR A 44 -4.55 12.49 -6.90
CA THR A 44 -3.53 12.81 -7.90
C THR A 44 -3.62 11.82 -9.05
N PRO A 45 -3.22 12.18 -10.29
CA PRO A 45 -3.40 11.29 -11.45
C PRO A 45 -2.80 9.90 -11.29
N GLY A 46 -1.54 9.80 -10.88
CA GLY A 46 -0.88 8.51 -10.71
C GLY A 46 -1.48 7.67 -9.59
N CYS A 47 -1.83 8.30 -8.46
CA CYS A 47 -2.44 7.60 -7.34
C CYS A 47 -3.85 7.14 -7.66
N THR A 48 -4.60 7.91 -8.44
CA THR A 48 -5.92 7.53 -8.90
C THR A 48 -5.85 6.31 -9.82
N THR A 49 -4.91 6.33 -10.78
CA THR A 49 -4.71 5.20 -11.69
C THR A 49 -4.34 3.94 -10.92
N GLU A 50 -3.41 4.05 -9.99
CA GLU A 50 -2.99 2.91 -9.16
C GLU A 50 -4.15 2.34 -8.35
N ALA A 51 -4.91 3.20 -7.69
CA ALA A 51 -6.06 2.78 -6.88
C ALA A 51 -7.13 2.10 -7.74
N CYS A 52 -7.41 2.63 -8.92
CA CYS A 52 -8.39 2.06 -9.84
C CYS A 52 -7.92 0.71 -10.39
N ASP A 53 -6.64 0.56 -10.66
CA ASP A 53 -6.07 -0.73 -11.10
C ASP A 53 -6.21 -1.80 -10.00
N PHE A 54 -5.95 -1.44 -8.75
CA PHE A 54 -6.18 -2.35 -7.63
C PHE A 54 -7.66 -2.66 -7.44
N ARG A 55 -8.52 -1.65 -7.56
CA ARG A 55 -9.98 -1.83 -7.47
C ARG A 55 -10.47 -2.83 -8.51
N ASP A 56 -10.04 -2.67 -9.75
CA ASP A 56 -10.50 -3.51 -10.86
C ASP A 56 -9.98 -4.95 -10.75
N ASN A 57 -8.90 -5.17 -10.01
CA ASN A 57 -8.29 -6.49 -9.83
C ASN A 57 -8.42 -7.03 -8.40
N TYR A 58 -9.17 -6.34 -7.54
CA TYR A 58 -9.28 -6.69 -6.13
C TYR A 58 -9.84 -8.11 -5.94
N GLU A 59 -10.92 -8.45 -6.65
CA GLU A 59 -11.54 -9.78 -6.55
C GLU A 59 -10.56 -10.88 -6.97
N ASN A 60 -9.76 -10.64 -8.01
CA ASN A 60 -8.76 -11.60 -8.46
C ASN A 60 -7.65 -11.78 -7.41
N LEU A 61 -7.21 -10.68 -6.79
CA LEU A 61 -6.20 -10.73 -5.73
C LEU A 61 -6.73 -11.47 -4.52
N LYS A 62 -7.99 -11.26 -4.15
CA LYS A 62 -8.63 -12.00 -3.06
C LYS A 62 -8.73 -13.49 -3.34
N LYS A 63 -9.02 -13.88 -4.59
CA LYS A 63 -9.02 -15.28 -4.99
C LYS A 63 -7.63 -15.90 -4.83
N LEU A 64 -6.58 -15.11 -5.01
CA LEU A 64 -5.21 -15.55 -4.77
C LEU A 64 -4.84 -15.56 -3.27
N GLY A 65 -5.76 -15.13 -2.41
CA GLY A 65 -5.57 -15.12 -0.96
C GLY A 65 -4.99 -13.84 -0.40
N PHE A 66 -4.87 -12.79 -1.23
CA PHE A 66 -4.24 -11.52 -0.82
C PHE A 66 -5.27 -10.40 -0.70
N ASN A 67 -5.28 -9.74 0.45
CA ASN A 67 -6.02 -8.49 0.63
C ASN A 67 -5.19 -7.34 0.07
N VAL A 68 -5.82 -6.19 -0.16
CA VAL A 68 -5.14 -4.98 -0.64
C VAL A 68 -5.44 -3.83 0.32
N VAL A 69 -4.41 -3.11 0.72
CA VAL A 69 -4.56 -1.93 1.58
C VAL A 69 -3.61 -0.84 1.07
N GLY A 70 -4.14 0.37 0.91
CA GLY A 70 -3.34 1.53 0.55
C GLY A 70 -3.07 2.40 1.77
N VAL A 71 -1.89 3.02 1.82
CA VAL A 71 -1.49 3.91 2.92
C VAL A 71 -0.96 5.22 2.34
N SER A 72 -1.46 6.33 2.87
CA SER A 72 -0.89 7.66 2.61
C SER A 72 -1.01 8.51 3.88
N ARG A 73 -0.44 9.70 3.85
CA ARG A 73 -0.53 10.63 4.98
C ARG A 73 -1.80 11.49 4.95
N ASP A 74 -2.68 11.27 3.97
CA ASP A 74 -3.97 11.95 3.92
C ASP A 74 -4.84 11.53 5.10
N ASP A 75 -5.74 12.43 5.52
CA ASP A 75 -6.62 12.15 6.65
C ASP A 75 -7.84 11.30 6.23
N GLU A 76 -8.63 10.92 7.21
CA GLU A 76 -9.83 10.09 6.99
C GLU A 76 -10.81 10.75 6.02
N LYS A 77 -10.99 12.06 6.14
CA LYS A 77 -11.92 12.81 5.28
C LYS A 77 -11.49 12.74 3.81
N SER A 78 -10.20 12.91 3.56
CA SER A 78 -9.63 12.80 2.22
C SER A 78 -9.81 11.38 1.66
N HIS A 79 -9.46 10.37 2.43
CA HIS A 79 -9.62 8.97 2.05
C HIS A 79 -11.08 8.60 1.77
N LYS A 80 -12.00 9.13 2.56
CA LYS A 80 -13.42 8.89 2.36
C LYS A 80 -13.90 9.45 1.03
N LYS A 81 -13.51 10.69 0.71
CA LYS A 81 -13.85 11.32 -0.56
C LYS A 81 -13.25 10.56 -1.74
N PHE A 82 -11.99 10.15 -1.60
CA PHE A 82 -11.29 9.41 -2.66
C PHE A 82 -11.96 8.05 -2.88
N THR A 83 -12.27 7.33 -1.81
CA THR A 83 -12.95 6.03 -1.87
C THR A 83 -14.32 6.15 -2.55
N GLU A 84 -15.11 7.17 -2.19
CA GLU A 84 -16.42 7.40 -2.79
C GLU A 84 -16.32 7.78 -4.26
N LYS A 85 -15.41 8.69 -4.58
CA LYS A 85 -15.24 9.19 -5.95
C LYS A 85 -14.78 8.09 -6.91
N GLN A 86 -13.91 7.20 -6.47
CA GLN A 86 -13.35 6.15 -7.31
C GLN A 86 -13.99 4.78 -7.07
N ASN A 87 -15.00 4.70 -6.20
CA ASN A 87 -15.67 3.43 -5.85
C ASN A 87 -14.67 2.36 -5.42
N LEU A 88 -13.73 2.73 -4.55
CA LEU A 88 -12.73 1.79 -4.08
C LEU A 88 -13.38 0.72 -3.19
N ASN A 89 -13.00 -0.52 -3.38
CA ASN A 89 -13.54 -1.69 -2.70
C ASN A 89 -12.55 -2.31 -1.70
N PHE A 90 -11.53 -1.57 -1.32
CA PHE A 90 -10.53 -2.00 -0.34
C PHE A 90 -10.22 -0.85 0.63
N GLU A 91 -9.58 -1.18 1.75
CA GLU A 91 -9.30 -0.19 2.79
C GLU A 91 -8.13 0.74 2.45
N LEU A 92 -8.26 1.99 2.88
CA LEU A 92 -7.14 2.93 2.92
C LEU A 92 -6.85 3.24 4.38
N ILE A 93 -5.58 3.37 4.73
CA ILE A 93 -5.13 3.71 6.08
C ILE A 93 -4.57 5.12 6.08
N SER A 94 -5.04 5.94 7.01
CA SER A 94 -4.56 7.31 7.20
C SER A 94 -3.36 7.32 8.14
N ASP A 95 -2.21 7.75 7.62
CA ASP A 95 -0.97 7.86 8.38
C ASP A 95 -0.59 9.34 8.53
N VAL A 96 -1.48 10.12 9.13
CA VAL A 96 -1.32 11.58 9.24
C VAL A 96 0.00 11.96 9.91
N SER A 97 0.41 11.23 10.94
CA SER A 97 1.68 11.50 11.63
C SER A 97 2.91 11.11 10.81
N GLY A 98 2.75 10.23 9.81
CA GLY A 98 3.86 9.70 9.04
C GLY A 98 4.60 8.54 9.70
N GLU A 99 4.15 8.09 10.86
CA GLU A 99 4.82 7.05 11.63
C GLU A 99 4.93 5.72 10.88
N ILE A 100 3.85 5.31 10.23
CA ILE A 100 3.84 4.07 9.45
C ILE A 100 4.78 4.19 8.25
N CYS A 101 4.72 5.33 7.55
CA CYS A 101 5.60 5.60 6.41
C CYS A 101 7.07 5.55 6.80
N GLU A 102 7.42 6.08 7.97
CA GLU A 102 8.79 6.03 8.48
C GLU A 102 9.22 4.61 8.81
N LYS A 103 8.37 3.83 9.46
CA LYS A 103 8.66 2.41 9.78
C LYS A 103 8.95 1.60 8.53
N TYR A 104 8.25 1.90 7.43
CA TYR A 104 8.42 1.17 6.18
C TYR A 104 9.48 1.78 5.25
N GLY A 105 10.12 2.85 5.69
CA GLY A 105 11.21 3.48 4.94
C GLY A 105 10.79 4.17 3.65
N VAL A 106 9.51 4.51 3.50
CA VAL A 106 8.99 5.11 2.27
C VAL A 106 8.96 6.63 2.31
N TRP A 107 9.21 7.22 3.49
CA TRP A 107 9.29 8.68 3.66
C TRP A 107 10.71 9.10 3.34
N GLN A 108 10.91 9.68 2.14
CA GLN A 108 12.24 9.96 1.61
C GLN A 108 12.29 11.33 0.95
N GLU A 109 13.51 11.83 0.75
CA GLU A 109 13.72 13.05 -0.01
C GLU A 109 13.40 12.81 -1.48
N LYS A 110 12.60 13.68 -2.05
CA LYS A 110 12.23 13.66 -3.47
C LYS A 110 12.71 14.96 -4.12
N VAL A 111 13.15 14.87 -5.36
CA VAL A 111 13.54 16.04 -6.14
C VAL A 111 12.54 16.20 -7.28
N PHE A 112 11.92 17.38 -7.37
CA PHE A 112 11.00 17.71 -8.46
C PHE A 112 11.33 19.13 -8.95
N MET A 113 11.68 19.24 -10.22
CA MET A 113 12.06 20.51 -10.85
C MET A 113 13.15 21.27 -10.07
N GLY A 114 14.15 20.54 -9.59
CA GLY A 114 15.27 21.09 -8.84
C GLY A 114 14.99 21.38 -7.37
N LYS A 115 13.76 21.22 -6.91
CA LYS A 115 13.38 21.40 -5.51
C LYS A 115 13.40 20.08 -4.77
N LYS A 116 14.04 20.07 -3.61
CA LYS A 116 14.07 18.92 -2.70
C LYS A 116 12.94 19.06 -1.68
N SER A 117 12.20 17.98 -1.47
CA SER A 117 11.18 17.93 -0.43
C SER A 117 11.05 16.50 0.07
N MET A 118 10.55 16.35 1.30
CA MET A 118 10.24 15.03 1.84
C MET A 118 8.87 14.59 1.34
N GLY A 119 8.75 13.32 1.05
CA GLY A 119 7.48 12.76 0.60
C GLY A 119 7.49 11.25 0.59
N ILE A 120 6.33 10.66 0.30
CA ILE A 120 6.22 9.21 0.15
C ILE A 120 6.72 8.83 -1.23
N VAL A 121 7.71 7.95 -1.26
CA VAL A 121 8.14 7.30 -2.50
C VAL A 121 7.24 6.10 -2.71
N ARG A 122 6.52 6.08 -3.83
CA ARG A 122 5.56 5.01 -4.15
C ARG A 122 6.21 3.63 -4.06
N THR A 123 5.74 2.83 -3.11
CA THR A 123 6.35 1.54 -2.79
C THR A 123 5.24 0.53 -2.45
N THR A 124 5.42 -0.71 -2.88
CA THR A 124 4.48 -1.78 -2.54
C THR A 124 5.23 -2.92 -1.86
N PHE A 125 4.63 -3.48 -0.82
CA PHE A 125 5.15 -4.64 -0.10
C PHE A 125 4.18 -5.80 -0.26
N LEU A 126 4.68 -6.97 -0.65
CA LEU A 126 3.94 -8.23 -0.53
C LEU A 126 4.31 -8.85 0.78
N ILE A 127 3.30 -9.16 1.60
CA ILE A 127 3.48 -9.67 2.96
C ILE A 127 2.67 -10.96 3.07
N ASP A 128 3.25 -12.02 3.64
CA ASP A 128 2.51 -13.28 3.81
C ASP A 128 1.64 -13.27 5.07
N SER A 129 0.88 -14.33 5.30
CA SER A 129 -0.02 -14.44 6.44
C SER A 129 0.72 -14.50 7.79
N SER A 130 2.02 -14.79 7.78
CA SER A 130 2.89 -14.77 8.96
C SER A 130 3.56 -13.42 9.16
N LEU A 131 3.20 -12.43 8.35
CA LEU A 131 3.73 -11.07 8.36
C LEU A 131 5.19 -10.96 7.91
N LYS A 132 5.66 -11.91 7.12
CA LYS A 132 6.98 -11.82 6.48
C LYS A 132 6.86 -11.13 5.13
N ILE A 133 7.84 -10.30 4.82
CA ILE A 133 7.91 -9.63 3.53
C ILE A 133 8.34 -10.64 2.45
N LEU A 134 7.46 -10.84 1.47
CA LEU A 134 7.73 -11.72 0.33
C LEU A 134 8.43 -10.99 -0.80
N LYS A 135 8.09 -9.74 -1.02
CA LYS A 135 8.65 -8.93 -2.09
C LYS A 135 8.47 -7.45 -1.81
N ILE A 136 9.41 -6.64 -2.31
CA ILE A 136 9.36 -5.17 -2.20
C ILE A 136 9.45 -4.59 -3.61
N TYR A 137 8.54 -3.66 -3.92
CA TYR A 137 8.55 -2.93 -5.18
C TYR A 137 8.86 -1.46 -4.87
N PRO A 138 10.14 -1.05 -4.91
CA PRO A 138 10.49 0.34 -4.63
C PRO A 138 10.29 1.21 -5.87
N LYS A 139 10.01 2.49 -5.66
CA LYS A 139 9.87 3.48 -6.75
C LYS A 139 8.94 2.99 -7.86
N VAL A 140 7.73 2.63 -7.49
CA VAL A 140 6.75 2.01 -8.39
C VAL A 140 6.39 2.93 -9.56
N SER A 141 6.42 2.36 -10.77
CA SER A 141 5.78 2.93 -11.95
C SER A 141 4.38 2.30 -12.03
N VAL A 142 3.34 3.10 -12.07
CA VAL A 142 1.96 2.62 -11.96
C VAL A 142 1.54 1.71 -13.10
N LYS A 143 1.97 2.02 -14.31
CA LYS A 143 1.58 1.25 -15.51
C LYS A 143 2.03 -0.20 -15.40
N GLY A 144 1.07 -1.12 -15.41
CA GLY A 144 1.35 -2.56 -15.35
C GLY A 144 1.75 -3.10 -13.98
N HIS A 145 1.76 -2.25 -12.95
CA HIS A 145 2.21 -2.65 -11.62
C HIS A 145 1.32 -3.74 -11.01
N VAL A 146 0.01 -3.55 -11.03
CA VAL A 146 -0.94 -4.51 -10.43
C VAL A 146 -0.86 -5.87 -11.14
N MET A 147 -0.74 -5.87 -12.46
CA MET A 147 -0.60 -7.11 -13.23
C MET A 147 0.71 -7.83 -12.88
N GLN A 148 1.78 -7.08 -12.67
CA GLN A 148 3.07 -7.66 -12.25
C GLN A 148 2.95 -8.29 -10.86
N ILE A 149 2.26 -7.63 -9.93
CA ILE A 149 2.01 -8.18 -8.59
C ILE A 149 1.27 -9.51 -8.70
N MET A 150 0.20 -9.58 -9.49
CA MET A 150 -0.60 -10.78 -9.66
C MET A 150 0.23 -11.93 -10.22
N LYS A 151 1.06 -11.64 -11.21
CA LYS A 151 1.97 -12.62 -11.80
C LYS A 151 2.97 -13.14 -10.76
N ASP A 152 3.55 -12.24 -9.98
CA ASP A 152 4.51 -12.59 -8.94
C ASP A 152 3.88 -13.46 -7.85
N ILE A 153 2.64 -13.16 -7.45
CA ILE A 153 1.90 -13.96 -6.47
C ILE A 153 1.67 -15.37 -7.02
N GLU A 154 1.27 -15.50 -8.28
CA GLU A 154 1.06 -16.81 -8.91
C GLU A 154 2.35 -17.63 -8.91
N GLU A 155 3.49 -17.01 -9.21
CA GLU A 155 4.78 -17.69 -9.21
C GLU A 155 5.20 -18.13 -7.80
N LEU A 156 4.92 -17.31 -6.79
CA LEU A 156 5.22 -17.65 -5.39
C LEU A 156 4.36 -18.83 -4.87
N SER A 157 3.22 -19.09 -5.53
CA SER A 157 2.30 -20.16 -5.15
C SER A 157 2.65 -21.51 -5.76
N LYS A 158 3.63 -21.55 -6.65
CA LYS A 158 4.07 -22.80 -7.31
C LYS A 158 5.02 -23.61 -6.43
#